data_cd53c2cbb6cf335d6a7e2b085d153e7b
#
_entry.id   cd53c2cbb6cf335d6a7e2b085d153e7b
#
_cell.length_a   1.000
_cell.length_b   1.000
_cell.length_c   1.000
_cell.angle_alpha   90.00
_cell.angle_beta   90.00
_cell.angle_gamma   90.00
#
_symmetry.space_group_name_H-M   'P 1'
#
loop_
_entity.id
_entity.type
_entity.pdbx_description
1 polymer ?
#
loop_
_entity_poly.entity_id
_entity_poly.type
_entity_poly.pdbx_seq_one_letter_code
_entity_poly.pdbx_strand_id
1 'polypeptide(L)'
;MTACKPIGRVHSVESFGLVDGPGVRYVIFLQGCAMRCQFCHNPDSWEMSNPAAETTDAETLIERALRYKKYWGKDGKRGGITVSGGEPLLQADFLCEFFQLAKEQHIHTTLDTAGQPFTTAEPFFSRLTTLLEHTDLVILDLKHIDPEKHRLLTGHSNESILSFARFLDQIHKPMWVRHVLVPGITDDPANLHGIRAFLDTLSTVEKVEILPYHT
;
A
#
# COMPACT_ATOMS: atom_id res chain seq x y z
N MET A 1 -30.63 6.42 -11.30
CA MET A 1 -29.41 7.24 -11.29
C MET A 1 -28.25 6.28 -11.42
N THR A 2 -27.57 6.22 -12.55
CA THR A 2 -26.33 5.45 -12.71
C THR A 2 -25.30 6.07 -11.76
N ALA A 3 -24.86 5.33 -10.76
CA ALA A 3 -23.76 5.76 -9.89
C ALA A 3 -22.56 6.11 -10.79
N CYS A 4 -21.97 7.29 -10.59
CA CYS A 4 -20.76 7.67 -11.30
C CYS A 4 -19.67 6.66 -10.94
N LYS A 5 -19.04 6.03 -11.95
CA LYS A 5 -17.94 5.09 -11.71
C LYS A 5 -16.79 5.79 -11.00
N PRO A 6 -16.17 5.16 -10.01
CA PRO A 6 -14.98 5.72 -9.37
C PRO A 6 -13.85 5.90 -10.38
N ILE A 7 -13.18 7.03 -10.31
CA ILE A 7 -12.02 7.36 -11.16
C ILE A 7 -10.75 7.37 -10.33
N GLY A 8 -9.75 6.63 -10.78
CA GLY A 8 -8.42 6.61 -10.18
C GLY A 8 -7.55 7.76 -10.71
N ARG A 9 -6.78 8.36 -9.83
CA ARG A 9 -5.71 9.29 -10.18
C ARG A 9 -4.38 8.56 -10.06
N VAL A 10 -3.76 8.29 -11.21
CA VAL A 10 -2.51 7.55 -11.34
C VAL A 10 -1.35 8.51 -11.55
N HIS A 11 -0.34 8.44 -10.68
CA HIS A 11 0.90 9.17 -10.81
C HIS A 11 1.80 8.55 -11.88
N SER A 12 2.04 7.24 -11.76
CA SER A 12 2.90 6.49 -12.68
C SER A 12 2.64 4.98 -12.61
N VAL A 13 3.23 4.26 -13.53
CA VAL A 13 3.14 2.78 -13.60
C VAL A 13 4.52 2.19 -13.84
N GLU A 14 4.86 1.13 -13.10
CA GLU A 14 6.03 0.29 -13.33
C GLU A 14 5.57 -1.11 -13.76
N SER A 15 5.96 -1.54 -14.95
CA SER A 15 5.44 -2.79 -15.53
C SER A 15 6.17 -4.06 -15.11
N PHE A 16 7.35 -3.93 -14.49
CA PHE A 16 8.20 -5.03 -14.05
C PHE A 16 8.78 -4.83 -12.65
N GLY A 17 7.97 -4.41 -11.68
CA GLY A 17 8.38 -4.32 -10.28
C GLY A 17 8.80 -5.69 -9.75
N LEU A 18 9.96 -5.75 -9.10
CA LEU A 18 10.52 -6.98 -8.53
C LEU A 18 10.60 -6.96 -7.00
N VAL A 19 10.32 -5.82 -6.40
CA VAL A 19 10.41 -5.60 -4.94
C VAL A 19 9.07 -5.20 -4.30
N ASP A 20 8.01 -5.11 -5.09
CA ASP A 20 6.71 -4.60 -4.66
C ASP A 20 5.68 -5.71 -4.43
N GLY A 21 6.12 -6.85 -3.92
CA GLY A 21 5.31 -8.02 -3.66
C GLY A 21 5.88 -9.29 -4.29
N PRO A 22 5.14 -10.42 -4.25
CA PRO A 22 5.62 -11.69 -4.74
C PRO A 22 5.69 -11.72 -6.28
N GLY A 23 6.85 -12.15 -6.78
CA GLY A 23 7.09 -12.33 -8.23
C GLY A 23 7.19 -11.03 -9.01
N VAL A 24 6.78 -11.05 -10.29
CA VAL A 24 6.79 -9.87 -11.16
C VAL A 24 5.50 -9.09 -10.97
N ARG A 25 5.59 -7.79 -10.70
CA ARG A 25 4.43 -6.96 -10.42
C ARG A 25 4.20 -5.91 -11.51
N TYR A 26 2.94 -5.69 -11.84
CA TYR A 26 2.49 -4.47 -12.47
C TYR A 26 2.15 -3.50 -11.35
N VAL A 27 3.02 -2.53 -11.11
CA VAL A 27 2.90 -1.60 -9.99
C VAL A 27 2.24 -0.31 -10.46
N ILE A 28 1.20 0.10 -9.76
CA ILE A 28 0.48 1.34 -10.03
C ILE A 28 0.72 2.27 -8.85
N PHE A 29 1.31 3.40 -9.10
CA PHE A 29 1.52 4.45 -8.11
C PHE A 29 0.39 5.47 -8.21
N LEU A 30 -0.47 5.54 -7.17
CA LEU A 30 -1.57 6.49 -7.12
C LEU A 30 -1.10 7.87 -6.66
N GLN A 31 -1.80 8.90 -7.13
CA GLN A 31 -1.59 10.28 -6.75
C GLN A 31 -2.32 10.63 -5.46
N GLY A 32 -1.68 11.41 -4.60
CA GLY A 32 -2.20 11.93 -3.35
C GLY A 32 -1.64 11.21 -2.12
N CYS A 33 -1.08 11.99 -1.17
CA CYS A 33 -0.61 11.51 0.13
C CYS A 33 -0.75 12.60 1.17
N ALA A 34 -1.29 12.27 2.35
CA ALA A 34 -1.35 13.21 3.47
C ALA A 34 -0.03 13.29 4.24
N MET A 35 0.79 12.24 4.18
CA MET A 35 2.07 12.20 4.87
C MET A 35 3.13 13.07 4.16
N ARG A 36 4.16 13.49 4.92
CA ARG A 36 5.30 14.29 4.45
C ARG A 36 6.60 13.66 4.93
N CYS A 37 6.80 12.40 4.54
CA CYS A 37 7.96 11.62 4.96
C CYS A 37 9.26 12.27 4.46
N GLN A 38 10.19 12.55 5.37
CA GLN A 38 11.46 13.22 5.03
C GLN A 38 12.33 12.40 4.05
N PHE A 39 12.11 11.09 3.98
CA PHE A 39 12.80 10.18 3.05
C PHE A 39 11.88 9.68 1.91
N CYS A 40 10.86 10.45 1.54
CA CYS A 40 9.96 10.04 0.47
C CYS A 40 10.68 9.95 -0.86
N HIS A 41 10.55 8.82 -1.56
CA HIS A 41 11.12 8.61 -2.89
C HIS A 41 10.26 9.21 -4.01
N ASN A 42 8.95 9.44 -3.74
CA ASN A 42 8.00 9.96 -4.71
C ASN A 42 7.27 11.22 -4.19
N PRO A 43 7.99 12.31 -3.86
CA PRO A 43 7.35 13.52 -3.33
C PRO A 43 6.36 14.16 -4.31
N ASP A 44 6.53 13.92 -5.62
CA ASP A 44 5.62 14.40 -6.66
C ASP A 44 4.22 13.76 -6.57
N SER A 45 4.10 12.62 -5.87
CA SER A 45 2.82 11.97 -5.58
C SER A 45 2.04 12.58 -4.41
N TRP A 46 2.59 13.56 -3.68
CA TRP A 46 1.95 14.13 -2.49
C TRP A 46 0.70 14.94 -2.79
N GLU A 47 0.71 15.68 -3.90
CA GLU A 47 -0.36 16.61 -4.23
C GLU A 47 -1.67 15.88 -4.52
N MET A 48 -2.75 16.26 -3.79
CA MET A 48 -4.06 15.58 -3.89
C MET A 48 -4.75 15.80 -5.24
N SER A 49 -4.48 16.92 -5.91
CA SER A 49 -5.13 17.34 -7.15
C SER A 49 -4.14 17.74 -8.24
N ASN A 50 -3.07 16.96 -8.39
CA ASN A 50 -2.07 17.22 -9.43
C ASN A 50 -2.70 17.08 -10.83
N PRO A 51 -2.74 18.15 -11.65
CA PRO A 51 -3.34 18.11 -13.00
C PRO A 51 -2.53 17.26 -13.98
N ALA A 52 -1.26 16.94 -13.66
CA ALA A 52 -0.43 16.05 -14.49
C ALA A 52 -0.70 14.56 -14.20
N ALA A 53 -1.42 14.23 -13.12
CA ALA A 53 -1.80 12.85 -12.84
C ALA A 53 -2.81 12.34 -13.87
N GLU A 54 -2.59 11.15 -14.38
CA GLU A 54 -3.52 10.49 -15.27
C GLU A 54 -4.81 10.13 -14.53
N THR A 55 -5.97 10.44 -15.13
CA THR A 55 -7.27 9.97 -14.64
C THR A 55 -7.74 8.79 -15.48
N THR A 56 -8.13 7.69 -14.82
CA THR A 56 -8.53 6.46 -15.50
C THR A 56 -9.60 5.72 -14.70
N ASP A 57 -10.45 4.95 -15.39
CA ASP A 57 -11.34 3.99 -14.76
C ASP A 57 -10.64 2.64 -14.50
N ALA A 58 -11.28 1.79 -13.71
CA ALA A 58 -10.73 0.51 -13.30
C ALA A 58 -10.59 -0.46 -14.49
N GLU A 59 -11.55 -0.49 -15.40
CA GLU A 59 -11.54 -1.37 -16.57
C GLU A 59 -10.36 -1.05 -17.50
N THR A 60 -10.17 0.23 -17.84
CA THR A 60 -9.04 0.67 -18.66
C THR A 60 -7.70 0.28 -18.05
N LEU A 61 -7.57 0.42 -16.72
CA LEU A 61 -6.32 0.09 -16.02
C LEU A 61 -6.08 -1.43 -15.95
N ILE A 62 -7.13 -2.24 -15.78
CA ILE A 62 -7.05 -3.71 -15.85
C ILE A 62 -6.62 -4.16 -17.26
N GLU A 63 -7.19 -3.60 -18.32
CA GLU A 63 -6.80 -3.93 -19.69
C GLU A 63 -5.32 -3.68 -19.96
N ARG A 64 -4.77 -2.59 -19.43
CA ARG A 64 -3.32 -2.29 -19.51
C ARG A 64 -2.49 -3.34 -18.75
N ALA A 65 -2.89 -3.68 -17.54
CA ALA A 65 -2.21 -4.66 -16.70
C ALA A 65 -2.22 -6.07 -17.34
N LEU A 66 -3.33 -6.47 -17.97
CA LEU A 66 -3.48 -7.78 -18.62
C LEU A 66 -2.46 -8.05 -19.74
N ARG A 67 -1.89 -7.00 -20.35
CA ARG A 67 -0.80 -7.14 -21.36
C ARG A 67 0.44 -7.82 -20.75
N TYR A 68 0.59 -7.76 -19.43
CA TYR A 68 1.73 -8.33 -18.69
C TYR A 68 1.39 -9.67 -18.01
N LYS A 69 0.14 -10.16 -18.11
CA LYS A 69 -0.34 -11.39 -17.46
C LYS A 69 0.54 -12.61 -17.73
N LYS A 70 1.14 -12.71 -18.92
CA LYS A 70 2.06 -13.79 -19.29
C LYS A 70 3.29 -13.94 -18.38
N TYR A 71 3.68 -12.87 -17.68
CA TYR A 71 4.83 -12.85 -16.76
C TYR A 71 4.47 -13.28 -15.33
N TRP A 72 3.17 -13.41 -15.00
CA TRP A 72 2.69 -13.73 -13.64
C TRP A 72 2.52 -15.24 -13.39
N GLY A 73 2.83 -16.08 -14.39
CA GLY A 73 2.61 -17.53 -14.33
C GLY A 73 1.15 -17.93 -14.58
N LYS A 74 0.92 -19.23 -14.77
CA LYS A 74 -0.43 -19.74 -15.09
C LYS A 74 -1.39 -19.68 -13.90
N ASP A 75 -0.87 -19.67 -12.69
CA ASP A 75 -1.61 -19.71 -11.42
C ASP A 75 -1.62 -18.37 -10.66
N GLY A 76 -1.09 -17.30 -11.26
CA GLY A 76 -0.94 -15.99 -10.61
C GLY A 76 0.07 -15.94 -9.46
N LYS A 77 0.69 -17.09 -9.09
CA LYS A 77 1.60 -17.17 -7.95
C LYS A 77 2.97 -16.54 -8.19
N ARG A 78 3.30 -16.24 -9.45
CA ARG A 78 4.59 -15.65 -9.85
C ARG A 78 4.54 -14.17 -10.11
N GLY A 79 3.44 -13.51 -9.75
CA GLY A 79 3.29 -12.09 -9.96
C GLY A 79 1.83 -11.64 -9.88
N GLY A 80 1.57 -10.41 -10.26
CA GLY A 80 0.24 -9.82 -10.24
C GLY A 80 0.29 -8.30 -10.26
N ILE A 81 -0.70 -7.67 -9.63
CA ILE A 81 -0.82 -6.23 -9.54
C ILE A 81 -0.48 -5.78 -8.12
N THR A 82 0.27 -4.69 -8.01
CA THR A 82 0.48 -3.95 -6.76
C THR A 82 -0.01 -2.53 -6.94
N VAL A 83 -0.79 -2.04 -5.99
CA VAL A 83 -1.13 -0.61 -5.93
C VAL A 83 -0.42 0.01 -4.75
N SER A 84 0.36 1.05 -5.05
CA SER A 84 1.19 1.84 -4.16
C SER A 84 1.04 3.32 -4.51
N GLY A 85 2.07 4.14 -4.30
CA GLY A 85 2.15 5.52 -4.79
C GLY A 85 2.34 6.53 -3.68
N GLY A 86 1.44 7.51 -3.57
CA GLY A 86 1.30 8.35 -2.40
C GLY A 86 0.74 7.53 -1.23
N GLU A 87 -0.56 7.62 -1.00
CA GLU A 87 -1.28 6.72 -0.08
C GLU A 87 -2.53 6.17 -0.79
N PRO A 88 -2.51 4.90 -1.22
CA PRO A 88 -3.58 4.34 -2.04
C PRO A 88 -4.93 4.28 -1.32
N LEU A 89 -4.98 4.16 0.00
CA LEU A 89 -6.21 4.15 0.77
C LEU A 89 -7.02 5.45 0.68
N LEU A 90 -6.42 6.55 0.21
CA LEU A 90 -7.14 7.79 -0.09
C LEU A 90 -8.05 7.67 -1.32
N GLN A 91 -7.88 6.61 -2.11
CA GLN A 91 -8.69 6.30 -3.28
C GLN A 91 -9.42 4.95 -3.13
N ALA A 92 -9.91 4.65 -1.92
CA ALA A 92 -10.48 3.34 -1.58
C ALA A 92 -11.66 2.94 -2.47
N ASP A 93 -12.53 3.88 -2.88
CA ASP A 93 -13.66 3.58 -3.79
C ASP A 93 -13.18 3.04 -5.15
N PHE A 94 -12.15 3.67 -5.73
CA PHE A 94 -11.53 3.21 -6.97
C PHE A 94 -10.85 1.85 -6.78
N LEU A 95 -10.13 1.67 -5.66
CA LEU A 95 -9.44 0.42 -5.36
C LEU A 95 -10.40 -0.77 -5.18
N CYS A 96 -11.57 -0.58 -4.58
CA CYS A 96 -12.57 -1.63 -4.44
C CYS A 96 -12.97 -2.20 -5.82
N GLU A 97 -13.32 -1.33 -6.77
CA GLU A 97 -13.68 -1.75 -8.12
C GLU A 97 -12.49 -2.37 -8.85
N PHE A 98 -11.32 -1.74 -8.77
CA PHE A 98 -10.11 -2.20 -9.46
C PHE A 98 -9.64 -3.58 -8.97
N PHE A 99 -9.61 -3.82 -7.65
CA PHE A 99 -9.21 -5.12 -7.12
C PHE A 99 -10.28 -6.19 -7.34
N GLN A 100 -11.56 -5.84 -7.29
CA GLN A 100 -12.63 -6.77 -7.68
C GLN A 100 -12.43 -7.26 -9.12
N LEU A 101 -12.24 -6.35 -10.09
CA LEU A 101 -11.98 -6.71 -11.48
C LEU A 101 -10.69 -7.54 -11.64
N ALA A 102 -9.64 -7.24 -10.88
CA ALA A 102 -8.43 -8.05 -10.87
C ALA A 102 -8.70 -9.48 -10.38
N LYS A 103 -9.52 -9.66 -9.34
CA LYS A 103 -9.90 -10.98 -8.84
C LYS A 103 -10.74 -11.76 -9.83
N GLU A 104 -11.65 -11.12 -10.56
CA GLU A 104 -12.43 -11.76 -11.65
C GLU A 104 -11.52 -12.31 -12.76
N GLN A 105 -10.34 -11.69 -12.96
CA GLN A 105 -9.30 -12.14 -13.88
C GLN A 105 -8.29 -13.12 -13.27
N HIS A 106 -8.51 -13.57 -12.02
CA HIS A 106 -7.61 -14.45 -11.25
C HIS A 106 -6.20 -13.86 -11.08
N ILE A 107 -6.12 -12.54 -10.89
CA ILE A 107 -4.87 -11.82 -10.66
C ILE A 107 -4.63 -11.68 -9.15
N HIS A 108 -3.40 -11.95 -8.72
CA HIS A 108 -2.96 -11.68 -7.36
C HIS A 108 -2.84 -10.17 -7.11
N THR A 109 -3.48 -9.68 -6.05
CA THR A 109 -3.56 -8.27 -5.69
C THR A 109 -2.75 -7.96 -4.44
N THR A 110 -1.96 -6.92 -4.49
CA THR A 110 -1.17 -6.41 -3.36
C THR A 110 -1.48 -4.95 -3.13
N LEU A 111 -1.78 -4.59 -1.90
CA LEU A 111 -1.93 -3.22 -1.44
C LEU A 111 -0.66 -2.81 -0.67
N ASP A 112 0.10 -1.84 -1.21
CA ASP A 112 1.30 -1.27 -0.57
C ASP A 112 0.94 0.09 0.01
N THR A 113 0.88 0.21 1.33
CA THR A 113 0.31 1.36 2.04
C THR A 113 1.05 1.67 3.33
N ALA A 114 1.06 2.94 3.73
CA ALA A 114 1.44 3.32 5.07
C ALA A 114 0.33 3.09 6.11
N GLY A 115 -0.92 2.86 5.68
CA GLY A 115 -2.05 2.65 6.59
C GLY A 115 -2.49 3.89 7.39
N GLN A 116 -1.95 5.07 7.05
CA GLN A 116 -2.21 6.29 7.81
C GLN A 116 -3.68 6.71 7.86
N PRO A 117 -4.50 6.56 6.79
CA PRO A 117 -5.92 6.90 6.84
C PRO A 117 -6.79 5.95 7.68
N PHE A 118 -6.23 4.85 8.22
CA PHE A 118 -7.02 3.84 8.91
C PHE A 118 -7.86 4.43 10.05
N THR A 119 -9.15 4.12 10.01
CA THR A 119 -10.13 4.41 11.05
C THR A 119 -11.28 3.41 10.95
N THR A 120 -11.92 3.13 12.07
CA THR A 120 -13.16 2.32 12.12
C THR A 120 -14.43 3.15 11.90
N ALA A 121 -14.28 4.43 11.58
CA ALA A 121 -15.40 5.32 11.29
C ALA A 121 -15.95 5.07 9.87
N GLU A 122 -17.29 5.12 9.76
CA GLU A 122 -17.98 5.08 8.48
C GLU A 122 -17.91 6.43 7.73
N PRO A 123 -17.90 6.43 6.40
CA PRO A 123 -18.03 5.28 5.48
C PRO A 123 -16.68 4.62 5.10
N PHE A 124 -15.55 5.06 5.65
CA PHE A 124 -14.23 4.55 5.29
C PHE A 124 -14.07 3.07 5.65
N PHE A 125 -14.57 2.66 6.84
CA PHE A 125 -14.36 1.30 7.32
C PHE A 125 -15.05 0.25 6.44
N SER A 126 -16.29 0.49 6.01
CA SER A 126 -16.99 -0.39 5.07
C SER A 126 -16.27 -0.51 3.72
N ARG A 127 -15.70 0.58 3.21
CA ARG A 127 -14.92 0.57 1.96
C ARG A 127 -13.62 -0.21 2.12
N LEU A 128 -12.92 0.02 3.23
CA LEU A 128 -11.69 -0.71 3.52
C LEU A 128 -11.93 -2.22 3.65
N THR A 129 -12.96 -2.65 4.34
CA THR A 129 -13.31 -4.07 4.48
C THR A 129 -13.62 -4.70 3.14
N THR A 130 -14.42 -4.05 2.30
CA THR A 130 -14.69 -4.50 0.92
C THR A 130 -13.39 -4.60 0.09
N LEU A 131 -12.51 -3.61 0.17
CA LEU A 131 -11.21 -3.64 -0.51
C LEU A 131 -10.37 -4.85 -0.06
N LEU A 132 -10.33 -5.09 1.25
CA LEU A 132 -9.54 -6.18 1.82
C LEU A 132 -10.07 -7.58 1.43
N GLU A 133 -11.36 -7.74 1.14
CA GLU A 133 -11.89 -8.99 0.57
C GLU A 133 -11.25 -9.35 -0.77
N HIS A 134 -10.88 -8.34 -1.56
CA HIS A 134 -10.24 -8.49 -2.87
C HIS A 134 -8.72 -8.31 -2.84
N THR A 135 -8.11 -8.18 -1.65
CA THR A 135 -6.68 -8.02 -1.45
C THR A 135 -6.06 -9.34 -0.99
N ASP A 136 -5.06 -9.87 -1.70
CA ASP A 136 -4.35 -11.09 -1.28
C ASP A 136 -3.25 -10.81 -0.27
N LEU A 137 -2.56 -9.68 -0.40
CA LEU A 137 -1.42 -9.31 0.44
C LEU A 137 -1.46 -7.80 0.73
N VAL A 138 -1.16 -7.43 1.96
CA VAL A 138 -0.86 -6.03 2.32
C VAL A 138 0.63 -5.89 2.60
N ILE A 139 1.29 -4.94 1.94
CA ILE A 139 2.63 -4.46 2.34
C ILE A 139 2.40 -3.21 3.18
N LEU A 140 2.81 -3.27 4.43
CA LEU A 140 2.60 -2.19 5.40
C LEU A 140 3.92 -1.53 5.80
N ASP A 141 4.01 -0.23 5.60
CA ASP A 141 5.16 0.56 6.00
C ASP A 141 5.14 0.90 7.50
N LEU A 142 6.09 0.38 8.27
CA LEU A 142 6.37 0.84 9.64
C LEU A 142 7.58 1.77 9.65
N LYS A 143 7.34 3.07 9.71
CA LYS A 143 8.41 4.08 9.52
C LYS A 143 9.16 4.40 10.82
N HIS A 144 8.50 4.38 11.97
CA HIS A 144 9.09 4.48 13.30
C HIS A 144 8.11 3.97 14.36
N ILE A 145 8.61 3.31 15.43
CA ILE A 145 7.75 2.76 16.48
C ILE A 145 7.29 3.82 17.49
N ASP A 146 8.14 4.79 17.79
CA ASP A 146 7.82 5.91 18.68
C ASP A 146 6.90 6.91 17.96
N PRO A 147 5.71 7.26 18.54
CA PRO A 147 4.72 8.11 17.87
C PRO A 147 5.19 9.54 17.65
N GLU A 148 6.01 10.12 18.55
CA GLU A 148 6.49 11.49 18.39
C GLU A 148 7.61 11.57 17.34
N LYS A 149 8.55 10.60 17.34
CA LYS A 149 9.55 10.51 16.29
C LYS A 149 8.92 10.22 14.92
N HIS A 150 7.87 9.36 14.90
CA HIS A 150 7.10 9.13 13.68
C HIS A 150 6.45 10.42 13.17
N ARG A 151 5.87 11.23 14.08
CA ARG A 151 5.27 12.52 13.72
C ARG A 151 6.30 13.50 13.16
N LEU A 152 7.48 13.60 13.76
CA LEU A 152 8.57 14.42 13.25
C LEU A 152 9.03 13.96 11.86
N LEU A 153 9.04 12.66 11.63
CA LEU A 153 9.52 12.06 10.39
C LEU A 153 8.52 12.17 9.23
N THR A 154 7.22 12.11 9.52
CA THR A 154 6.16 11.90 8.51
C THR A 154 5.04 12.94 8.54
N GLY A 155 4.97 13.76 9.58
CA GLY A 155 3.88 14.70 9.84
C GLY A 155 2.68 14.08 10.60
N HIS A 156 2.67 12.77 10.84
CA HIS A 156 1.56 12.05 11.48
C HIS A 156 2.04 11.10 12.58
N SER A 157 1.20 10.85 13.61
CA SER A 157 1.40 9.76 14.56
C SER A 157 1.29 8.39 13.86
N ASN A 158 1.90 7.37 14.43
CA ASN A 158 1.81 5.98 13.94
C ASN A 158 0.62 5.20 14.54
N GLU A 159 -0.20 5.79 15.36
CA GLU A 159 -1.29 5.10 16.08
C GLU A 159 -2.28 4.41 15.14
N SER A 160 -2.72 5.11 14.07
CA SER A 160 -3.58 4.53 13.04
C SER A 160 -2.91 3.37 12.31
N ILE A 161 -1.62 3.48 12.03
CA ILE A 161 -0.81 2.47 11.33
C ILE A 161 -0.70 1.19 12.18
N LEU A 162 -0.34 1.33 13.46
CA LEU A 162 -0.27 0.21 14.38
C LEU A 162 -1.64 -0.43 14.63
N SER A 163 -2.71 0.38 14.66
CA SER A 163 -4.08 -0.11 14.76
C SER A 163 -4.50 -0.85 13.50
N PHE A 164 -4.09 -0.39 12.33
CA PHE A 164 -4.33 -1.08 11.06
C PHE A 164 -3.62 -2.44 11.01
N ALA A 165 -2.36 -2.51 11.44
CA ALA A 165 -1.63 -3.78 11.54
C ALA A 165 -2.36 -4.80 12.42
N ARG A 166 -2.85 -4.37 13.62
CA ARG A 166 -3.64 -5.23 14.49
C ARG A 166 -4.96 -5.67 13.88
N PHE A 167 -5.63 -4.76 13.16
CA PHE A 167 -6.87 -5.09 12.44
C PHE A 167 -6.63 -6.12 11.34
N LEU A 168 -5.56 -5.98 10.55
CA LEU A 168 -5.17 -6.96 9.53
C LEU A 168 -4.91 -8.34 10.18
N ASP A 169 -4.22 -8.37 11.33
CA ASP A 169 -3.98 -9.61 12.07
C ASP A 169 -5.28 -10.25 12.56
N GLN A 170 -6.22 -9.47 13.10
CA GLN A 170 -7.53 -9.94 13.58
C GLN A 170 -8.36 -10.60 12.46
N ILE A 171 -8.28 -10.09 11.22
CA ILE A 171 -8.99 -10.65 10.07
C ILE A 171 -8.16 -11.70 9.31
N HIS A 172 -7.03 -12.11 9.86
CA HIS A 172 -6.09 -13.06 9.25
C HIS A 172 -5.63 -12.68 7.84
N LYS A 173 -5.41 -11.38 7.58
CA LYS A 173 -4.91 -10.88 6.30
C LYS A 173 -3.39 -11.06 6.23
N PRO A 174 -2.84 -11.76 5.21
CA PRO A 174 -1.41 -11.86 4.98
C PRO A 174 -0.77 -10.48 4.87
N MET A 175 0.37 -10.31 5.55
CA MET A 175 1.04 -9.02 5.66
C MET A 175 2.54 -9.17 5.49
N TRP A 176 3.13 -8.33 4.63
CA TRP A 176 4.55 -8.03 4.65
C TRP A 176 4.74 -6.69 5.33
N VAL A 177 5.79 -6.56 6.13
CA VAL A 177 6.10 -5.29 6.78
C VAL A 177 7.40 -4.74 6.21
N ARG A 178 7.36 -3.46 5.84
CA ARG A 178 8.51 -2.75 5.25
C ARG A 178 9.00 -1.66 6.19
N HIS A 179 10.30 -1.58 6.36
CA HIS A 179 10.96 -0.54 7.13
C HIS A 179 12.15 0.03 6.37
N VAL A 180 12.18 1.34 6.18
CA VAL A 180 13.31 2.03 5.55
C VAL A 180 14.33 2.41 6.62
N LEU A 181 15.57 1.93 6.46
CA LEU A 181 16.67 2.19 7.37
C LEU A 181 17.38 3.49 6.95
N VAL A 182 17.05 4.58 7.62
CA VAL A 182 17.63 5.89 7.39
C VAL A 182 18.69 6.15 8.47
N PRO A 183 19.97 6.31 8.10
CA PRO A 183 21.05 6.53 9.07
C PRO A 183 20.80 7.72 9.98
N GLY A 184 20.96 7.53 11.28
CA GLY A 184 20.74 8.54 12.31
C GLY A 184 19.28 8.92 12.60
N ILE A 185 18.31 8.26 11.93
CA ILE A 185 16.88 8.57 12.09
C ILE A 185 16.09 7.32 12.48
N THR A 186 16.12 6.27 11.66
CA THR A 186 15.32 5.05 11.89
C THR A 186 16.17 3.84 12.25
N ASP A 187 17.50 3.95 12.18
CA ASP A 187 18.48 2.90 12.52
C ASP A 187 18.80 2.81 14.02
N ASP A 188 18.15 3.63 14.85
CA ASP A 188 18.27 3.57 16.32
C ASP A 188 17.87 2.17 16.83
N PRO A 189 18.75 1.49 17.60
CA PRO A 189 18.47 0.18 18.18
C PRO A 189 17.16 0.10 18.97
N ALA A 190 16.78 1.15 19.70
CA ALA A 190 15.52 1.20 20.43
C ALA A 190 14.32 1.16 19.50
N ASN A 191 14.38 1.85 18.34
CA ASN A 191 13.36 1.79 17.30
C ASN A 191 13.24 0.36 16.73
N LEU A 192 14.36 -0.25 16.34
CA LEU A 192 14.36 -1.59 15.73
C LEU A 192 13.85 -2.66 16.71
N HIS A 193 14.28 -2.60 17.98
CA HIS A 193 13.78 -3.49 19.03
C HIS A 193 12.28 -3.27 19.29
N GLY A 194 11.81 -2.02 19.29
CA GLY A 194 10.39 -1.71 19.45
C GLY A 194 9.54 -2.21 18.30
N ILE A 195 10.00 -2.04 17.05
CA ILE A 195 9.35 -2.63 15.87
C ILE A 195 9.30 -4.15 16.01
N ARG A 196 10.41 -4.80 16.34
CA ARG A 196 10.45 -6.25 16.53
C ARG A 196 9.45 -6.71 17.59
N ALA A 197 9.46 -6.07 18.77
CA ALA A 197 8.55 -6.41 19.85
C ALA A 197 7.06 -6.24 19.44
N PHE A 198 6.75 -5.22 18.64
CA PHE A 198 5.42 -5.05 18.09
C PHE A 198 5.06 -6.17 17.09
N LEU A 199 5.96 -6.49 16.15
CA LEU A 199 5.72 -7.53 15.16
C LEU A 199 5.56 -8.92 15.79
N ASP A 200 6.26 -9.21 16.88
CA ASP A 200 6.13 -10.47 17.65
C ASP A 200 4.74 -10.65 18.28
N THR A 201 3.90 -9.60 18.32
CA THR A 201 2.49 -9.68 18.73
C THR A 201 1.52 -10.02 17.61
N LEU A 202 1.98 -10.08 16.36
CA LEU A 202 1.17 -10.33 15.17
C LEU A 202 1.46 -11.72 14.60
N SER A 203 0.42 -12.42 14.16
CA SER A 203 0.51 -13.79 13.63
C SER A 203 0.51 -13.88 12.12
N THR A 204 0.11 -12.82 11.41
CA THR A 204 -0.07 -12.79 9.95
C THR A 204 1.08 -12.15 9.18
N VAL A 205 2.16 -11.77 9.87
CA VAL A 205 3.35 -11.22 9.22
C VAL A 205 4.15 -12.35 8.58
N GLU A 206 4.12 -12.42 7.25
CA GLU A 206 4.84 -13.43 6.49
C GLU A 206 6.28 -13.03 6.16
N LYS A 207 6.56 -11.72 6.09
CA LYS A 207 7.87 -11.20 5.71
C LYS A 207 8.11 -9.82 6.33
N VAL A 208 9.36 -9.58 6.70
CA VAL A 208 9.84 -8.23 7.08
C VAL A 208 10.95 -7.85 6.11
N GLU A 209 10.81 -6.69 5.49
CA GLU A 209 11.78 -6.11 4.55
C GLU A 209 12.43 -4.89 5.17
N ILE A 210 13.75 -4.92 5.29
CA ILE A 210 14.55 -3.75 5.67
C ILE A 210 15.17 -3.17 4.41
N LEU A 211 14.76 -1.98 4.03
CA LEU A 211 15.26 -1.29 2.85
C LEU A 211 16.30 -0.25 3.24
N PRO A 212 17.52 -0.31 2.69
CA PRO A 212 18.47 0.77 2.89
C PRO A 212 17.96 2.05 2.22
N TYR A 213 18.11 3.18 2.94
CA TYR A 213 17.86 4.48 2.32
C TYR A 213 18.93 4.78 1.25
N HIS A 214 18.47 5.28 0.11
CA HIS A 214 19.32 5.81 -0.95
C HIS A 214 18.74 7.12 -1.46
N THR A 215 19.58 8.04 -1.89
CA THR A 215 19.23 9.32 -2.52
C THR A 215 19.17 9.16 -4.03
#